data_b2934d07dc36aac5e939c590d1f64ffe
#
_entry.id   b2934d07dc36aac5e939c590d1f64ffe
#
_cell.length_a   1.000
_cell.length_b   1.000
_cell.length_c   1.000
_cell.angle_alpha   90.00
_cell.angle_beta   90.00
_cell.angle_gamma   90.00
#
_symmetry.space_group_name_H-M   'P 1'
#
loop_
_entity.id
_entity.type
_entity.pdbx_description
1 polymer ?
#
loop_
_entity_poly.entity_id
_entity_poly.type
_entity_poly.pdbx_seq_one_letter_code
_entity_poly.pdbx_strand_id
1 'polypeptide(L)'
;MIPKQACLICNGNDCNLGYDLDVSNNYQFYDCPQCGKYIFGGDKFRNTDYFPYFGSEKNETCILSADILQSYMYYHKSDNYILLGNKELFDEYNERNFKQPIKNITKEEIQNWYPNSINEKIDLILLHLNKLSRFDGDRINLSFDNLALLCFVVCDDSVEKAVMRQRKLNQIQFIIETLVEMEYIKWQYVDETKLNYSNRIISLTARGLARVYDLQKSQANNKKVFIAMSFNPAIEKIYNAIDSAIKQAECEVVSMMHRIHNKQIVPEMLRLIKESKILVMDISEPNFGAYYEAGYAQGLGKEVIFTCKSSVMKQDKFPCDDKKGEECELLKKYSKPHFDIAQKQILVWENEADLTEQLTEWIKFLMG
;
A
#
# COMPACT_ATOMS: atom_id res chain seq x y z
N MET A 1 -32.68 6.88 16.78
CA MET A 1 -31.63 6.01 17.36
C MET A 1 -31.03 5.24 16.19
N ILE A 2 -29.75 5.41 15.88
CA ILE A 2 -29.08 4.67 14.80
C ILE A 2 -29.01 3.20 15.22
N PRO A 3 -29.48 2.25 14.40
CA PRO A 3 -29.46 0.84 14.77
C PRO A 3 -28.01 0.37 14.96
N LYS A 4 -27.74 -0.31 16.07
CA LYS A 4 -26.47 -0.98 16.32
C LYS A 4 -26.50 -2.36 15.66
N GLN A 5 -25.40 -2.69 14.97
CA GLN A 5 -25.25 -3.95 14.25
C GLN A 5 -23.86 -4.52 14.49
N ALA A 6 -23.69 -5.83 14.24
CA ALA A 6 -22.37 -6.43 14.22
C ALA A 6 -21.54 -5.85 13.06
N CYS A 7 -20.30 -5.48 13.36
CA CYS A 7 -19.34 -5.04 12.35
C CYS A 7 -18.97 -6.20 11.42
N LEU A 8 -19.04 -6.00 10.12
CA LEU A 8 -18.70 -7.04 9.15
C LEU A 8 -17.22 -7.45 9.19
N ILE A 9 -16.34 -6.56 9.68
CA ILE A 9 -14.90 -6.81 9.70
C ILE A 9 -14.47 -7.48 11.01
N CYS A 10 -14.89 -6.96 12.18
CA CYS A 10 -14.43 -7.45 13.48
C CYS A 10 -15.49 -8.20 14.30
N ASN A 11 -16.72 -8.32 13.78
CA ASN A 11 -17.88 -8.90 14.48
C ASN A 11 -18.25 -8.23 15.81
N GLY A 12 -17.71 -7.02 16.10
CA GLY A 12 -18.05 -6.24 17.29
C GLY A 12 -19.48 -5.71 17.22
N ASN A 13 -20.26 -5.84 18.31
CA ASN A 13 -21.68 -5.53 18.34
C ASN A 13 -22.03 -4.03 18.48
N ASP A 14 -21.04 -3.15 18.58
CA ASP A 14 -21.23 -1.72 18.82
C ASP A 14 -21.09 -0.83 17.56
N CYS A 15 -21.17 -1.43 16.38
CA CYS A 15 -21.05 -0.72 15.13
C CYS A 15 -22.33 0.04 14.80
N ASN A 16 -22.22 1.33 14.50
CA ASN A 16 -23.35 2.13 14.00
C ASN A 16 -23.51 1.86 12.49
N LEU A 17 -24.73 1.53 12.09
CA LEU A 17 -25.09 1.34 10.68
C LEU A 17 -25.79 2.59 10.18
N GLY A 18 -25.21 3.26 9.19
CA GLY A 18 -25.84 4.36 8.46
C GLY A 18 -26.30 3.87 7.08
N TYR A 19 -27.46 4.36 6.65
CA TYR A 19 -27.93 4.23 5.27
C TYR A 19 -27.99 5.63 4.68
N ASP A 20 -27.49 5.81 3.48
CA ASP A 20 -27.78 7.02 2.75
C ASP A 20 -29.17 6.86 2.13
N LEU A 21 -30.12 7.67 2.60
CA LEU A 21 -31.53 7.60 2.21
C LEU A 21 -31.75 8.01 0.74
N ASP A 22 -30.80 8.70 0.14
CA ASP A 22 -30.85 9.18 -1.23
C ASP A 22 -30.34 8.18 -2.28
N VAL A 23 -29.86 7.03 -1.84
CA VAL A 23 -29.21 6.05 -2.73
C VAL A 23 -29.88 4.69 -2.60
N SER A 24 -30.18 4.09 -3.74
CA SER A 24 -30.62 2.68 -3.81
C SER A 24 -29.83 1.81 -2.84
N ASN A 25 -30.49 0.92 -2.14
CA ASN A 25 -30.06 0.03 -1.03
C ASN A 25 -28.72 -0.71 -1.18
N ASN A 26 -27.81 -0.26 -2.04
CA ASN A 26 -26.59 -0.97 -2.44
C ASN A 26 -25.36 -0.59 -1.62
N TYR A 27 -25.37 0.49 -0.82
CA TYR A 27 -24.22 0.92 -0.03
C TYR A 27 -24.58 0.99 1.45
N GLN A 28 -23.80 0.30 2.27
CA GLN A 28 -23.95 0.31 3.71
C GLN A 28 -22.77 1.04 4.34
N PHE A 29 -23.05 2.01 5.20
CA PHE A 29 -22.06 2.83 5.88
C PHE A 29 -21.90 2.31 7.30
N TYR A 30 -20.68 1.93 7.65
CA TYR A 30 -20.34 1.43 8.97
C TYR A 30 -19.46 2.42 9.70
N ASP A 31 -19.80 2.70 10.96
CA ASP A 31 -18.96 3.44 11.90
C ASP A 31 -18.69 2.53 13.11
N CYS A 32 -17.57 1.83 13.05
CA CYS A 32 -17.17 0.84 14.02
C CYS A 32 -16.14 1.43 14.99
N PRO A 33 -16.32 1.32 16.31
CA PRO A 33 -15.34 1.80 17.28
C PRO A 33 -13.95 1.22 17.10
N GLN A 34 -13.84 -0.01 16.57
CA GLN A 34 -12.57 -0.70 16.34
C GLN A 34 -12.02 -0.47 14.94
N CYS A 35 -12.84 -0.68 13.90
CA CYS A 35 -12.42 -0.63 12.51
C CYS A 35 -12.47 0.77 11.88
N GLY A 36 -13.14 1.74 12.51
CA GLY A 36 -13.37 3.07 11.93
C GLY A 36 -14.53 3.10 10.95
N LYS A 37 -14.54 4.10 10.08
CA LYS A 37 -15.61 4.34 9.11
C LYS A 37 -15.30 3.66 7.79
N TYR A 38 -16.21 2.82 7.31
CA TYR A 38 -16.07 2.17 6.01
C TYR A 38 -17.42 2.00 5.30
N ILE A 39 -17.35 1.88 3.99
CA ILE A 39 -18.50 1.67 3.12
C ILE A 39 -18.39 0.29 2.53
N PHE A 40 -19.49 -0.40 2.55
CA PHE A 40 -19.66 -1.70 1.94
C PHE A 40 -20.74 -1.63 0.84
N GLY A 41 -20.41 -2.02 -0.36
CA GLY A 41 -21.32 -1.99 -1.50
C GLY A 41 -22.15 -3.26 -1.61
N GLY A 42 -23.33 -3.28 -1.02
CA GLY A 42 -24.45 -4.22 -1.14
C GLY A 42 -24.22 -5.62 -1.73
N ASP A 43 -25.22 -6.11 -2.47
CA ASP A 43 -25.25 -7.49 -2.99
C ASP A 43 -24.17 -7.81 -4.04
N LYS A 44 -23.66 -6.81 -4.77
CA LYS A 44 -22.52 -6.97 -5.70
C LYS A 44 -21.23 -7.35 -4.98
N PHE A 45 -21.14 -7.07 -3.67
CA PHE A 45 -19.94 -7.29 -2.83
C PHE A 45 -19.98 -8.56 -1.99
N ARG A 46 -21.07 -9.26 -1.92
CA ARG A 46 -21.18 -10.51 -1.14
C ARG A 46 -20.17 -11.58 -1.55
N ASN A 47 -19.59 -11.45 -2.75
CA ASN A 47 -18.57 -12.34 -3.32
C ASN A 47 -17.22 -11.66 -3.51
N THR A 48 -16.87 -10.67 -2.69
CA THR A 48 -15.59 -9.98 -2.86
C THR A 48 -14.46 -10.62 -2.09
N ASP A 49 -13.24 -10.41 -2.58
CA ASP A 49 -11.97 -10.84 -2.02
C ASP A 49 -11.67 -10.29 -0.61
N TYR A 50 -12.52 -9.39 -0.07
CA TYR A 50 -12.30 -8.70 1.20
C TYR A 50 -12.92 -9.41 2.40
N PHE A 51 -13.96 -10.21 2.19
CA PHE A 51 -14.72 -10.80 3.29
C PHE A 51 -14.72 -12.32 3.19
N PRO A 52 -13.97 -13.01 4.09
CA PRO A 52 -13.91 -14.46 4.12
C PRO A 52 -15.22 -15.10 4.59
N TYR A 53 -16.14 -14.31 5.19
CA TYR A 53 -17.36 -14.84 5.78
C TYR A 53 -18.57 -13.99 5.41
N PHE A 54 -19.47 -14.55 4.59
CA PHE A 54 -20.85 -14.12 4.47
C PHE A 54 -21.76 -15.28 4.83
N GLY A 55 -22.41 -15.17 6.00
CA GLY A 55 -23.26 -16.24 6.50
C GLY A 55 -22.47 -17.41 7.08
N SER A 56 -23.05 -18.61 7.03
CA SER A 56 -22.46 -19.84 7.57
C SER A 56 -21.44 -20.54 6.64
N GLU A 57 -21.22 -20.02 5.44
CA GLU A 57 -20.32 -20.63 4.45
C GLU A 57 -19.07 -19.79 4.23
N LYS A 58 -17.90 -20.43 4.28
CA LYS A 58 -16.62 -19.82 3.92
C LYS A 58 -16.62 -19.52 2.43
N ASN A 59 -16.30 -18.26 2.05
CA ASN A 59 -16.07 -17.97 0.66
C ASN A 59 -14.66 -18.44 0.28
N GLU A 60 -14.54 -19.58 -0.41
CA GLU A 60 -13.27 -20.18 -0.82
C GLU A 60 -12.44 -19.28 -1.76
N THR A 61 -13.06 -18.27 -2.35
CA THR A 61 -12.38 -17.31 -3.24
C THR A 61 -11.73 -16.15 -2.50
N CYS A 62 -11.96 -16.00 -1.19
CA CYS A 62 -11.36 -14.92 -0.42
C CYS A 62 -9.89 -15.20 -0.12
N ILE A 63 -9.01 -14.37 -0.68
CA ILE A 63 -7.55 -14.49 -0.54
C ILE A 63 -7.02 -13.60 0.61
N LEU A 64 -7.80 -12.62 1.07
CA LEU A 64 -7.41 -11.73 2.17
C LEU A 64 -7.93 -12.29 3.50
N SER A 65 -7.03 -12.57 4.44
CA SER A 65 -7.45 -13.02 5.77
C SER A 65 -8.14 -11.90 6.55
N ALA A 66 -9.12 -12.26 7.39
CA ALA A 66 -9.85 -11.30 8.23
C ALA A 66 -8.90 -10.50 9.14
N ASP A 67 -7.85 -11.14 9.66
CA ASP A 67 -6.88 -10.50 10.56
C ASP A 67 -6.04 -9.45 9.84
N ILE A 68 -5.67 -9.66 8.57
CA ILE A 68 -4.95 -8.68 7.76
C ILE A 68 -5.83 -7.45 7.52
N LEU A 69 -7.09 -7.66 7.12
CA LEU A 69 -8.04 -6.58 6.92
C LEU A 69 -8.31 -5.81 8.22
N GLN A 70 -8.52 -6.52 9.33
CA GLN A 70 -8.74 -5.90 10.64
C GLN A 70 -7.54 -5.06 11.09
N SER A 71 -6.31 -5.58 10.93
CA SER A 71 -5.08 -4.83 11.23
C SER A 71 -4.97 -3.60 10.35
N TYR A 72 -5.21 -3.72 9.04
CA TYR A 72 -5.21 -2.59 8.13
C TYR A 72 -6.18 -1.49 8.59
N MET A 73 -7.43 -1.85 8.87
CA MET A 73 -8.46 -0.91 9.32
C MET A 73 -8.10 -0.25 10.65
N TYR A 74 -7.51 -0.99 11.59
CA TYR A 74 -7.05 -0.46 12.87
C TYR A 74 -5.96 0.61 12.70
N TYR A 75 -4.97 0.37 11.85
CA TYR A 75 -3.87 1.30 11.58
C TYR A 75 -4.31 2.55 10.79
N HIS A 76 -5.30 2.40 9.91
CA HIS A 76 -5.78 3.45 9.00
C HIS A 76 -7.12 4.08 9.45
N LYS A 77 -7.51 3.83 10.69
CA LYS A 77 -8.72 4.44 11.25
C LYS A 77 -8.70 5.96 11.12
N SER A 78 -9.71 6.52 10.47
CA SER A 78 -9.87 7.95 10.21
C SER A 78 -11.33 8.38 10.34
N ASP A 79 -11.57 9.70 10.31
CA ASP A 79 -12.91 10.28 10.28
C ASP A 79 -13.55 10.19 8.88
N ASN A 80 -12.77 9.92 7.85
CA ASN A 80 -13.25 9.73 6.49
C ASN A 80 -13.61 8.27 6.26
N TYR A 81 -14.62 8.05 5.42
CA TYR A 81 -15.01 6.70 5.02
C TYR A 81 -14.01 6.07 4.06
N ILE A 82 -13.75 4.79 4.25
CA ILE A 82 -12.95 3.95 3.35
C ILE A 82 -13.93 3.07 2.56
N LEU A 83 -13.89 3.15 1.23
CA LEU A 83 -14.61 2.22 0.36
C LEU A 83 -13.74 1.00 0.11
N LEU A 84 -14.22 -0.15 0.58
CA LEU A 84 -13.61 -1.45 0.30
C LEU A 84 -14.20 -1.99 -1.00
N GLY A 85 -13.46 -1.88 -2.09
CA GLY A 85 -13.96 -2.25 -3.39
C GLY A 85 -12.96 -2.16 -4.55
N ASN A 86 -13.42 -2.53 -5.74
CA ASN A 86 -12.67 -2.36 -6.96
C ASN A 86 -12.90 -0.96 -7.58
N LYS A 87 -12.15 -0.66 -8.65
CA LYS A 87 -12.25 0.63 -9.33
C LYS A 87 -13.66 0.89 -9.88
N GLU A 88 -14.32 -0.11 -10.43
CA GLU A 88 -15.66 0.02 -11.00
C GLU A 88 -16.69 0.56 -10.00
N LEU A 89 -16.62 0.08 -8.78
CA LEU A 89 -17.48 0.53 -7.69
C LEU A 89 -17.14 1.91 -7.15
N PHE A 90 -15.87 2.26 -7.14
CA PHE A 90 -15.42 3.59 -6.78
C PHE A 90 -15.90 4.61 -7.83
N ASP A 91 -15.80 4.27 -9.11
CA ASP A 91 -16.28 5.11 -10.21
C ASP A 91 -17.81 5.25 -10.13
N GLU A 92 -18.55 4.16 -9.91
CA GLU A 92 -20.00 4.19 -9.69
C GLU A 92 -20.39 5.03 -8.47
N TYR A 93 -19.63 4.95 -7.38
CA TYR A 93 -19.85 5.77 -6.19
C TYR A 93 -19.66 7.26 -6.50
N ASN A 94 -18.60 7.63 -7.19
CA ASN A 94 -18.29 9.03 -7.53
C ASN A 94 -19.32 9.62 -8.52
N GLU A 95 -19.81 8.85 -9.48
CA GLU A 95 -20.85 9.28 -10.41
C GLU A 95 -22.17 9.65 -9.71
N ARG A 96 -22.43 9.08 -8.55
CA ARG A 96 -23.63 9.35 -7.75
C ARG A 96 -23.54 10.60 -6.87
N ASN A 97 -22.43 11.36 -6.92
CA ASN A 97 -22.23 12.62 -6.18
C ASN A 97 -22.47 12.51 -4.66
N PHE A 98 -21.98 11.47 -4.01
CA PHE A 98 -22.00 11.39 -2.56
C PHE A 98 -21.22 12.55 -1.93
N LYS A 99 -21.80 13.19 -0.93
CA LYS A 99 -21.24 14.40 -0.28
C LYS A 99 -20.03 14.13 0.62
N GLN A 100 -19.67 12.86 0.85
CA GLN A 100 -18.60 12.53 1.78
C GLN A 100 -17.32 12.13 1.03
N PRO A 101 -16.15 12.69 1.40
CA PRO A 101 -14.89 12.27 0.84
C PRO A 101 -14.63 10.81 1.23
N ILE A 102 -14.33 9.99 0.22
CA ILE A 102 -14.00 8.58 0.42
C ILE A 102 -12.63 8.28 -0.16
N LYS A 103 -11.98 7.27 0.40
CA LYS A 103 -10.77 6.68 -0.14
C LYS A 103 -11.09 5.25 -0.58
N ASN A 104 -10.87 4.95 -1.85
CA ASN A 104 -10.92 3.57 -2.33
C ASN A 104 -9.66 2.83 -1.92
N ILE A 105 -9.81 1.62 -1.38
CA ILE A 105 -8.70 0.77 -0.98
C ILE A 105 -8.86 -0.58 -1.66
N THR A 106 -7.85 -0.97 -2.42
CA THR A 106 -7.82 -2.25 -3.10
C THR A 106 -7.21 -3.34 -2.21
N LYS A 107 -7.49 -4.60 -2.54
CA LYS A 107 -6.90 -5.75 -1.86
C LYS A 107 -5.37 -5.76 -1.97
N GLU A 108 -4.85 -5.42 -3.15
CA GLU A 108 -3.41 -5.34 -3.41
C GLU A 108 -2.75 -4.29 -2.51
N GLU A 109 -3.39 -3.13 -2.30
CA GLU A 109 -2.88 -2.11 -1.36
C GLU A 109 -2.80 -2.63 0.06
N ILE A 110 -3.83 -3.37 0.52
CA ILE A 110 -3.83 -3.98 1.87
C ILE A 110 -2.73 -5.04 1.99
N GLN A 111 -2.58 -5.91 0.99
CA GLN A 111 -1.54 -6.94 0.99
C GLN A 111 -0.13 -6.34 0.96
N ASN A 112 0.09 -5.32 0.15
CA ASN A 112 1.37 -4.63 0.02
C ASN A 112 1.73 -3.83 1.29
N TRP A 113 0.72 -3.31 1.99
CA TRP A 113 0.93 -2.62 3.26
C TRP A 113 1.29 -3.58 4.39
N TYR A 114 0.83 -4.83 4.35
CA TYR A 114 1.04 -5.78 5.45
C TYR A 114 2.52 -6.12 5.60
N PRO A 115 3.10 -5.97 6.81
CA PRO A 115 4.55 -6.13 7.01
C PRO A 115 5.01 -7.57 6.84
N ASN A 116 6.07 -7.76 6.06
CA ASN A 116 6.65 -9.07 5.73
C ASN A 116 7.80 -9.48 6.65
N SER A 117 8.31 -8.56 7.48
CA SER A 117 9.43 -8.79 8.40
C SER A 117 9.13 -8.28 9.80
N ILE A 118 9.84 -8.80 10.78
CA ILE A 118 9.75 -8.33 12.17
C ILE A 118 10.16 -6.86 12.30
N ASN A 119 11.14 -6.41 11.54
CA ASN A 119 11.58 -5.02 11.56
C ASN A 119 10.51 -4.08 11.02
N GLU A 120 9.83 -4.44 9.93
CA GLU A 120 8.70 -3.67 9.41
C GLU A 120 7.54 -3.62 10.41
N LYS A 121 7.23 -4.74 11.09
CA LYS A 121 6.23 -4.75 12.15
C LYS A 121 6.59 -3.78 13.28
N ILE A 122 7.82 -3.84 13.77
CA ILE A 122 8.33 -2.95 14.83
C ILE A 122 8.20 -1.49 14.41
N ASP A 123 8.64 -1.14 13.20
CA ASP A 123 8.59 0.24 12.71
C ASP A 123 7.14 0.76 12.60
N LEU A 124 6.23 -0.05 12.05
CA LEU A 124 4.80 0.30 11.99
C LEU A 124 4.17 0.42 13.37
N ILE A 125 4.50 -0.47 14.30
CA ILE A 125 4.01 -0.40 15.69
C ILE A 125 4.45 0.91 16.35
N LEU A 126 5.72 1.27 16.23
CA LEU A 126 6.26 2.51 16.81
C LEU A 126 5.58 3.75 16.23
N LEU A 127 5.43 3.80 14.90
CA LEU A 127 4.71 4.90 14.23
C LEU A 127 3.25 4.99 14.69
N HIS A 128 2.57 3.86 14.86
CA HIS A 128 1.18 3.83 15.32
C HIS A 128 1.04 4.23 16.79
N LEU A 129 1.92 3.74 17.67
CA LEU A 129 1.97 4.16 19.07
C LEU A 129 2.20 5.66 19.19
N ASN A 130 3.10 6.22 18.38
CA ASN A 130 3.30 7.67 18.33
C ASN A 130 2.06 8.42 17.88
N LYS A 131 1.32 7.91 16.89
CA LYS A 131 0.02 8.50 16.45
C LYS A 131 -1.04 8.45 17.56
N LEU A 132 -1.04 7.43 18.40
CA LEU A 132 -1.96 7.30 19.54
C LEU A 132 -1.53 8.16 20.73
N SER A 133 -0.26 8.53 20.85
CA SER A 133 0.27 9.36 21.92
C SER A 133 -0.16 10.81 21.75
N ARG A 134 -0.60 11.45 22.83
CA ARG A 134 -0.97 12.87 22.87
C ARG A 134 0.22 13.79 23.14
N PHE A 135 1.26 13.23 23.78
CA PHE A 135 2.52 13.89 24.12
C PHE A 135 3.61 12.86 24.38
N ASP A 136 4.86 13.28 24.38
CA ASP A 136 6.01 12.41 24.65
C ASP A 136 5.94 11.78 26.04
N GLY A 137 6.01 10.44 26.09
CA GLY A 137 5.87 9.67 27.32
C GLY A 137 4.42 9.40 27.75
N ASP A 138 3.42 9.68 26.89
CA ASP A 138 2.02 9.33 27.18
C ASP A 138 1.85 7.83 27.45
N ARG A 139 0.90 7.51 28.32
CA ARG A 139 0.55 6.17 28.73
C ARG A 139 -0.66 5.67 27.94
N ILE A 140 -0.40 4.91 26.89
CA ILE A 140 -1.42 4.38 26.01
C ILE A 140 -2.00 3.12 26.62
N ASN A 141 -3.32 3.14 26.87
CA ASN A 141 -4.04 1.98 27.40
C ASN A 141 -4.68 1.21 26.24
N LEU A 142 -4.26 -0.05 26.03
CA LEU A 142 -4.74 -0.91 24.96
C LEU A 142 -5.43 -2.15 25.52
N SER A 143 -6.62 -2.45 24.96
CA SER A 143 -7.29 -3.73 25.19
C SER A 143 -6.50 -4.88 24.56
N PHE A 144 -6.81 -6.13 24.97
CA PHE A 144 -6.19 -7.31 24.36
C PHE A 144 -6.41 -7.38 22.85
N ASP A 145 -7.61 -7.08 22.37
CA ASP A 145 -7.95 -7.11 20.94
C ASP A 145 -7.18 -6.04 20.16
N ASN A 146 -7.07 -4.82 20.71
CA ASN A 146 -6.27 -3.76 20.08
C ASN A 146 -4.77 -4.11 20.06
N LEU A 147 -4.26 -4.81 21.07
CA LEU A 147 -2.89 -5.32 21.07
C LEU A 147 -2.67 -6.38 20.00
N ALA A 148 -3.62 -7.29 19.83
CA ALA A 148 -3.53 -8.29 18.77
C ALA A 148 -3.44 -7.63 17.40
N LEU A 149 -4.28 -6.63 17.13
CA LEU A 149 -4.26 -5.86 15.89
C LEU A 149 -2.97 -5.05 15.72
N LEU A 150 -2.52 -4.38 16.79
CA LEU A 150 -1.25 -3.65 16.82
C LEU A 150 -0.06 -4.55 16.49
N CYS A 151 -0.05 -5.77 17.03
CA CYS A 151 1.05 -6.74 16.86
C CYS A 151 0.93 -7.59 15.58
N PHE A 152 -0.01 -7.31 14.68
CA PHE A 152 -0.21 -8.09 13.44
C PHE A 152 -0.37 -9.59 13.70
N VAL A 153 -1.17 -9.94 14.70
CA VAL A 153 -1.35 -11.34 15.10
C VAL A 153 -2.36 -12.00 14.18
N VAL A 154 -1.88 -12.95 13.39
CA VAL A 154 -2.68 -13.75 12.46
C VAL A 154 -3.29 -14.94 13.19
N CYS A 155 -4.57 -15.22 12.93
CA CYS A 155 -5.28 -16.37 13.46
C CYS A 155 -5.55 -17.41 12.39
N ASP A 156 -5.40 -18.65 12.78
CA ASP A 156 -5.83 -19.81 11.99
C ASP A 156 -7.21 -20.22 12.49
N ASP A 157 -8.24 -19.99 11.67
CA ASP A 157 -9.64 -20.28 12.00
C ASP A 157 -9.94 -21.79 12.14
N SER A 158 -8.99 -22.65 11.77
CA SER A 158 -9.11 -24.11 11.88
C SER A 158 -8.88 -24.63 13.29
N VAL A 159 -8.49 -23.77 14.26
CA VAL A 159 -8.05 -24.17 15.60
C VAL A 159 -9.10 -23.85 16.66
N GLU A 160 -9.23 -24.70 17.67
CA GLU A 160 -10.10 -24.49 18.83
C GLU A 160 -9.85 -23.15 19.53
N LYS A 161 -10.91 -22.42 19.93
CA LYS A 161 -10.85 -21.05 20.48
C LYS A 161 -9.85 -20.87 21.63
N ALA A 162 -9.69 -21.86 22.51
CA ALA A 162 -8.76 -21.77 23.63
C ALA A 162 -7.30 -21.83 23.17
N VAL A 163 -6.98 -22.71 22.23
CA VAL A 163 -5.64 -22.84 21.65
C VAL A 163 -5.29 -21.60 20.82
N MET A 164 -6.28 -21.07 20.08
CA MET A 164 -6.13 -19.83 19.32
C MET A 164 -5.78 -18.65 20.24
N ARG A 165 -6.47 -18.50 21.37
CA ARG A 165 -6.18 -17.43 22.33
C ARG A 165 -4.75 -17.53 22.89
N GLN A 166 -4.27 -18.75 23.20
CA GLN A 166 -2.91 -18.93 23.66
C GLN A 166 -1.87 -18.62 22.59
N ARG A 167 -2.11 -18.99 21.34
CA ARG A 167 -1.24 -18.64 20.21
C ARG A 167 -1.16 -17.13 20.01
N LYS A 168 -2.30 -16.43 20.09
CA LYS A 168 -2.34 -14.95 20.04
C LYS A 168 -1.49 -14.34 21.16
N LEU A 169 -1.64 -14.83 22.38
CA LEU A 169 -0.86 -14.36 23.52
C LEU A 169 0.63 -14.53 23.29
N ASN A 170 1.09 -15.69 22.84
CA ASN A 170 2.50 -15.96 22.60
C ASN A 170 3.09 -15.03 21.52
N GLN A 171 2.34 -14.76 20.44
CA GLN A 171 2.79 -13.85 19.39
C GLN A 171 2.85 -12.40 19.88
N ILE A 172 1.83 -11.94 20.61
CA ILE A 172 1.83 -10.60 21.23
C ILE A 172 2.99 -10.47 22.18
N GLN A 173 3.20 -11.45 23.06
CA GLN A 173 4.28 -11.46 24.04
C GLN A 173 5.64 -11.36 23.34
N PHE A 174 5.90 -12.16 22.32
CA PHE A 174 7.15 -12.11 21.56
C PHE A 174 7.44 -10.71 21.00
N ILE A 175 6.44 -10.07 20.37
CA ILE A 175 6.62 -8.74 19.78
C ILE A 175 6.84 -7.68 20.87
N ILE A 176 6.06 -7.73 21.96
CA ILE A 176 6.19 -6.77 23.06
C ILE A 176 7.53 -6.93 23.77
N GLU A 177 7.95 -8.15 24.06
CA GLU A 177 9.28 -8.41 24.66
C GLU A 177 10.40 -7.91 23.76
N THR A 178 10.32 -8.16 22.45
CA THR A 178 11.28 -7.62 21.48
C THR A 178 11.36 -6.09 21.54
N LEU A 179 10.22 -5.40 21.57
CA LEU A 179 10.17 -3.93 21.68
C LEU A 179 10.74 -3.41 23.01
N VAL A 180 10.56 -4.15 24.11
CA VAL A 180 11.11 -3.84 25.44
C VAL A 180 12.62 -4.08 25.46
N GLU A 181 13.10 -5.22 24.94
CA GLU A 181 14.52 -5.55 24.83
C GLU A 181 15.30 -4.55 23.95
N MET A 182 14.64 -4.06 22.87
CA MET A 182 15.18 -2.96 22.06
C MET A 182 15.13 -1.61 22.77
N GLU A 183 14.57 -1.54 23.97
CA GLU A 183 14.35 -0.31 24.74
C GLU A 183 13.49 0.74 24.02
N TYR A 184 12.61 0.32 23.11
CA TYR A 184 11.72 1.23 22.37
C TYR A 184 10.46 1.58 23.15
N ILE A 185 9.96 0.68 23.99
CA ILE A 185 8.78 0.88 24.82
C ILE A 185 9.00 0.53 26.28
N LYS A 186 8.16 1.10 27.14
CA LYS A 186 7.91 0.59 28.49
C LYS A 186 6.54 -0.08 28.51
N TRP A 187 6.46 -1.17 29.23
CA TRP A 187 5.27 -1.99 29.32
C TRP A 187 4.89 -2.23 30.77
N GLN A 188 3.62 -2.05 31.13
CA GLN A 188 3.10 -2.26 32.46
C GLN A 188 1.73 -2.93 32.41
N TYR A 189 1.47 -3.83 33.37
CA TYR A 189 0.15 -4.37 33.63
C TYR A 189 -0.67 -3.37 34.45
N VAL A 190 -1.97 -3.24 34.17
CA VAL A 190 -2.85 -2.34 34.92
C VAL A 190 -3.15 -2.89 36.31
N ASP A 191 -3.18 -4.22 36.47
CA ASP A 191 -3.48 -4.92 37.71
C ASP A 191 -2.76 -6.29 37.73
N GLU A 192 -1.76 -6.43 38.61
CA GLU A 192 -1.01 -7.67 38.75
C GLU A 192 -1.80 -8.79 39.46
N THR A 193 -2.91 -8.43 40.13
CA THR A 193 -3.70 -9.38 40.94
C THR A 193 -4.81 -10.10 40.15
N LYS A 194 -5.16 -9.60 38.99
CA LYS A 194 -6.18 -10.22 38.13
C LYS A 194 -5.53 -10.78 36.87
N LEU A 195 -5.38 -12.09 36.85
CA LEU A 195 -5.06 -12.90 35.66
C LEU A 195 -6.03 -12.70 34.48
N ASN A 196 -7.01 -11.80 34.60
CA ASN A 196 -7.87 -11.38 33.52
C ASN A 196 -7.08 -10.39 32.64
N TYR A 197 -6.80 -10.79 31.43
CA TYR A 197 -6.18 -10.15 30.29
C TYR A 197 -6.71 -8.73 29.99
N SER A 198 -6.94 -7.95 31.05
CA SER A 198 -7.38 -6.59 31.06
C SER A 198 -6.27 -5.66 30.61
N ASN A 199 -6.61 -4.58 30.06
CA ASN A 199 -5.84 -3.47 29.50
C ASN A 199 -4.34 -3.42 29.89
N ARG A 200 -3.52 -3.12 28.91
CA ARG A 200 -2.07 -2.96 29.04
C ARG A 200 -1.69 -1.49 28.82
N ILE A 201 -0.75 -1.01 29.60
CA ILE A 201 -0.21 0.33 29.44
C ILE A 201 1.13 0.23 28.72
N ILE A 202 1.23 0.92 27.59
CA ILE A 202 2.44 1.07 26.79
C ILE A 202 2.82 2.54 26.74
N SER A 203 4.11 2.84 26.86
CA SER A 203 4.63 4.18 26.56
C SER A 203 5.91 4.07 25.74
N LEU A 204 6.08 5.00 24.78
CA LEU A 204 7.33 5.13 24.04
C LEU A 204 8.44 5.63 24.98
N THR A 205 9.64 5.07 24.84
CA THR A 205 10.85 5.57 25.50
C THR A 205 11.48 6.68 24.67
N ALA A 206 12.51 7.34 25.22
CA ALA A 206 13.30 8.30 24.43
C ALA A 206 13.93 7.64 23.19
N ARG A 207 14.37 6.38 23.30
CA ARG A 207 14.92 5.61 22.17
C ARG A 207 13.85 5.26 21.14
N GLY A 208 12.64 4.90 21.60
CA GLY A 208 11.49 4.67 20.71
C GLY A 208 11.09 5.93 19.96
N LEU A 209 11.03 7.08 20.63
CA LEU A 209 10.74 8.37 20.01
C LEU A 209 11.82 8.79 19.01
N ALA A 210 13.11 8.56 19.32
CA ALA A 210 14.19 8.81 18.37
C ALA A 210 14.03 7.95 17.10
N ARG A 211 13.70 6.64 17.27
CA ARG A 211 13.42 5.78 16.10
C ARG A 211 12.22 6.28 15.28
N VAL A 212 11.13 6.67 15.93
CA VAL A 212 9.96 7.28 15.27
C VAL A 212 10.37 8.51 14.47
N TYR A 213 11.15 9.40 15.07
CA TYR A 213 11.65 10.60 14.38
C TYR A 213 12.46 10.25 13.13
N ASP A 214 13.38 9.28 13.22
CA ASP A 214 14.18 8.83 12.07
C ASP A 214 13.30 8.23 10.96
N LEU A 215 12.28 7.45 11.32
CA LEU A 215 11.32 6.88 10.38
C LEU A 215 10.51 7.99 9.68
N GLN A 216 9.96 8.93 10.45
CA GLN A 216 9.19 10.05 9.91
C GLN A 216 10.05 10.95 9.00
N LYS A 217 11.27 11.24 9.42
CA LYS A 217 12.21 12.02 8.64
C LYS A 217 12.59 11.34 7.33
N SER A 218 12.82 10.02 7.37
CA SER A 218 13.11 9.24 6.17
C SER A 218 11.94 9.21 5.19
N GLN A 219 10.70 9.19 5.69
CA GLN A 219 9.49 9.24 4.87
C GLN A 219 9.20 10.65 4.33
N ALA A 220 9.26 11.66 5.18
CA ALA A 220 8.95 13.05 4.81
C ALA A 220 9.99 13.66 3.84
N ASN A 221 11.25 13.29 3.99
CA ASN A 221 12.35 13.80 3.17
C ASN A 221 12.74 12.89 2.02
N ASN A 222 12.03 11.78 1.81
CA ASN A 222 12.35 10.89 0.69
C ASN A 222 11.86 11.50 -0.62
N LYS A 223 12.73 12.30 -1.22
CA LYS A 223 12.53 12.91 -2.54
C LYS A 223 13.21 12.12 -3.67
N LYS A 224 13.63 10.88 -3.42
CA LYS A 224 14.30 10.04 -4.40
C LYS A 224 13.33 9.46 -5.40
N VAL A 225 13.62 9.65 -6.67
CA VAL A 225 12.89 9.08 -7.81
C VAL A 225 13.84 8.22 -8.62
N PHE A 226 13.54 6.92 -8.74
CA PHE A 226 14.35 5.99 -9.52
C PHE A 226 13.91 6.01 -10.98
N ILE A 227 14.89 6.07 -11.91
CA ILE A 227 14.63 5.99 -13.36
C ILE A 227 14.98 4.57 -13.83
N ALA A 228 13.98 3.86 -14.37
CA ALA A 228 14.07 2.55 -15.00
C ALA A 228 13.86 2.68 -16.51
N MET A 229 14.88 2.47 -17.31
CA MET A 229 14.79 2.53 -18.77
C MET A 229 15.97 1.82 -19.44
N SER A 230 15.94 1.71 -20.77
CA SER A 230 17.07 1.17 -21.55
C SER A 230 18.32 2.05 -21.38
N PHE A 231 19.51 1.45 -21.51
CA PHE A 231 20.80 2.16 -21.52
C PHE A 231 21.29 2.47 -22.95
N ASN A 232 20.39 2.43 -23.92
CA ASN A 232 20.76 2.73 -25.30
C ASN A 232 21.09 4.24 -25.45
N PRO A 233 22.25 4.62 -26.02
CA PRO A 233 22.60 6.03 -26.26
C PRO A 233 21.57 6.80 -27.10
N ALA A 234 20.78 6.10 -27.94
CA ALA A 234 19.74 6.73 -28.77
C ALA A 234 18.61 7.39 -27.95
N ILE A 235 18.42 6.98 -26.69
CA ILE A 235 17.37 7.50 -25.80
C ILE A 235 17.89 8.43 -24.71
N GLU A 236 19.14 8.88 -24.81
CA GLU A 236 19.73 9.81 -23.84
C GLU A 236 18.92 11.11 -23.70
N LYS A 237 18.25 11.57 -24.76
CA LYS A 237 17.35 12.73 -24.72
C LYS A 237 16.13 12.47 -23.83
N ILE A 238 15.59 11.25 -23.85
CA ILE A 238 14.45 10.86 -22.99
C ILE A 238 14.92 10.84 -21.53
N TYR A 239 16.09 10.25 -21.26
CA TYR A 239 16.68 10.27 -19.92
C TYR A 239 16.83 11.71 -19.39
N ASN A 240 17.39 12.62 -20.20
CA ASN A 240 17.61 14.00 -19.83
C ASN A 240 16.28 14.75 -19.58
N ALA A 241 15.22 14.43 -20.31
CA ALA A 241 13.89 14.99 -20.08
C ALA A 241 13.29 14.49 -18.76
N ILE A 242 13.41 13.20 -18.45
CA ILE A 242 12.97 12.61 -17.18
C ILE A 242 13.78 13.18 -16.00
N ASP A 243 15.10 13.24 -16.13
CA ASP A 243 16.00 13.85 -15.13
C ASP A 243 15.62 15.32 -14.86
N SER A 244 15.35 16.07 -15.91
CA SER A 244 14.91 17.47 -15.81
C SER A 244 13.54 17.59 -15.09
N ALA A 245 12.60 16.71 -15.41
CA ALA A 245 11.29 16.70 -14.76
C ALA A 245 11.40 16.41 -13.26
N ILE A 246 12.23 15.42 -12.88
CA ILE A 246 12.46 15.07 -11.48
C ILE A 246 13.09 16.26 -10.72
N LYS A 247 14.07 16.93 -11.31
CA LYS A 247 14.71 18.11 -10.72
C LYS A 247 13.75 19.30 -10.60
N GLN A 248 12.90 19.55 -11.61
CA GLN A 248 11.87 20.61 -11.56
C GLN A 248 10.77 20.30 -10.51
N ALA A 249 10.57 19.03 -10.18
CA ALA A 249 9.72 18.62 -9.08
C ALA A 249 10.44 18.68 -7.70
N GLU A 250 11.63 19.27 -7.64
CA GLU A 250 12.48 19.37 -6.44
C GLU A 250 12.81 18.00 -5.82
N CYS A 251 12.97 16.99 -6.67
CA CYS A 251 13.29 15.62 -6.30
C CYS A 251 14.72 15.22 -6.65
N GLU A 252 15.24 14.20 -5.99
CA GLU A 252 16.57 13.62 -6.22
C GLU A 252 16.47 12.51 -7.28
N VAL A 253 17.27 12.62 -8.33
CA VAL A 253 17.35 11.61 -9.38
C VAL A 253 18.21 10.44 -8.90
N VAL A 254 17.67 9.25 -8.99
CA VAL A 254 18.35 7.98 -8.72
C VAL A 254 18.31 7.12 -9.97
N SER A 255 19.47 6.71 -10.49
CA SER A 255 19.58 5.87 -11.68
C SER A 255 20.81 4.99 -11.61
N MET A 256 20.78 3.85 -12.30
CA MET A 256 21.96 3.05 -12.55
C MET A 256 22.80 3.58 -13.72
N MET A 257 22.22 4.43 -14.57
CA MET A 257 22.90 5.08 -15.68
C MET A 257 24.01 5.99 -15.16
N HIS A 258 25.18 5.96 -15.77
CA HIS A 258 26.36 6.77 -15.41
C HIS A 258 26.98 6.53 -14.01
N ARG A 259 26.58 5.47 -13.30
CA ARG A 259 27.25 5.10 -12.04
C ARG A 259 28.43 4.17 -12.29
N ILE A 260 29.61 4.54 -11.77
CA ILE A 260 30.76 3.63 -11.70
C ILE A 260 30.56 2.70 -10.52
N HIS A 261 30.52 1.38 -10.77
CA HIS A 261 30.22 0.39 -9.72
C HIS A 261 31.43 -0.54 -9.48
N ASN A 262 31.84 -0.62 -8.20
CA ASN A 262 32.69 -1.68 -7.70
C ASN A 262 31.89 -2.82 -7.03
N LYS A 263 30.54 -2.76 -7.09
CA LYS A 263 29.60 -3.72 -6.46
C LYS A 263 28.82 -4.48 -7.53
N GLN A 264 28.23 -5.60 -7.15
CA GLN A 264 27.30 -6.30 -8.02
C GLN A 264 26.11 -5.39 -8.37
N ILE A 265 25.79 -5.30 -9.66
CA ILE A 265 24.80 -4.36 -10.21
C ILE A 265 23.41 -4.59 -9.62
N VAL A 266 22.95 -5.85 -9.60
CA VAL A 266 21.57 -6.18 -9.19
C VAL A 266 21.28 -5.86 -7.71
N PRO A 267 22.10 -6.25 -6.71
CA PRO A 267 21.86 -5.87 -5.33
C PRO A 267 21.84 -4.37 -5.09
N GLU A 268 22.70 -3.61 -5.75
CA GLU A 268 22.73 -2.14 -5.62
C GLU A 268 21.50 -1.50 -6.25
N MET A 269 21.06 -1.96 -7.41
CA MET A 269 19.83 -1.53 -8.07
C MET A 269 18.60 -1.76 -7.16
N LEU A 270 18.46 -2.98 -6.60
CA LEU A 270 17.35 -3.30 -5.70
C LEU A 270 17.36 -2.42 -4.45
N ARG A 271 18.55 -2.11 -3.90
CA ARG A 271 18.71 -1.18 -2.77
C ARG A 271 18.22 0.22 -3.14
N LEU A 272 18.64 0.74 -4.29
CA LEU A 272 18.25 2.07 -4.76
C LEU A 272 16.73 2.17 -5.02
N ILE A 273 16.13 1.13 -5.60
CA ILE A 273 14.67 1.07 -5.76
C ILE A 273 13.99 1.09 -4.39
N LYS A 274 14.46 0.30 -3.41
CA LYS A 274 13.92 0.32 -2.03
C LYS A 274 13.99 1.70 -1.40
N GLU A 275 15.08 2.42 -1.60
CA GLU A 275 15.27 3.76 -1.02
C GLU A 275 14.51 4.86 -1.75
N SER A 276 14.03 4.63 -2.96
CA SER A 276 13.28 5.63 -3.73
C SER A 276 11.82 5.66 -3.33
N LYS A 277 11.17 6.84 -3.38
CA LYS A 277 9.74 7.02 -3.11
C LYS A 277 8.90 6.63 -4.32
N ILE A 278 9.36 7.02 -5.52
CA ILE A 278 8.69 6.80 -6.80
C ILE A 278 9.68 6.14 -7.77
N LEU A 279 9.16 5.33 -8.70
CA LEU A 279 9.90 4.86 -9.86
C LEU A 279 9.26 5.41 -11.13
N VAL A 280 10.06 5.97 -12.04
CA VAL A 280 9.63 6.35 -13.39
C VAL A 280 10.19 5.33 -14.36
N MET A 281 9.33 4.69 -15.15
CA MET A 281 9.71 3.75 -16.20
C MET A 281 9.31 4.27 -17.57
N ASP A 282 10.30 4.55 -18.42
CA ASP A 282 10.03 4.78 -19.85
C ASP A 282 10.01 3.46 -20.63
N ILE A 283 8.90 3.24 -21.33
CA ILE A 283 8.66 2.03 -22.14
C ILE A 283 8.69 2.29 -23.64
N SER A 284 9.20 3.45 -24.06
CA SER A 284 9.34 3.80 -25.47
C SER A 284 10.31 2.87 -26.22
N GLU A 285 11.27 2.30 -25.50
CA GLU A 285 12.15 1.25 -26.00
C GLU A 285 12.03 0.00 -25.12
N PRO A 286 11.78 -1.18 -25.71
CA PRO A 286 11.64 -2.42 -24.96
C PRO A 286 12.90 -2.75 -24.15
N ASN A 287 12.76 -2.91 -22.84
CA ASN A 287 13.85 -3.32 -21.94
C ASN A 287 13.32 -4.21 -20.81
N PHE A 288 13.63 -5.49 -20.88
CA PHE A 288 13.19 -6.46 -19.86
C PHE A 288 13.73 -6.15 -18.45
N GLY A 289 14.92 -5.54 -18.34
CA GLY A 289 15.48 -5.09 -17.07
C GLY A 289 14.59 -4.02 -16.41
N ALA A 290 14.16 -3.03 -17.18
CA ALA A 290 13.25 -1.98 -16.68
C ALA A 290 11.89 -2.55 -16.25
N TYR A 291 11.35 -3.54 -16.95
CA TYR A 291 10.13 -4.25 -16.51
C TYR A 291 10.32 -4.99 -15.18
N TYR A 292 11.49 -5.64 -14.98
CA TYR A 292 11.83 -6.28 -13.71
C TYR A 292 11.92 -5.24 -12.58
N GLU A 293 12.58 -4.11 -12.83
CA GLU A 293 12.72 -3.00 -11.87
C GLU A 293 11.36 -2.42 -11.46
N ALA A 294 10.49 -2.15 -12.43
CA ALA A 294 9.14 -1.66 -12.20
C ALA A 294 8.28 -2.67 -11.43
N GLY A 295 8.33 -3.95 -11.80
CA GLY A 295 7.63 -5.03 -11.10
C GLY A 295 8.12 -5.17 -9.66
N TYR A 296 9.42 -5.06 -9.42
CA TYR A 296 9.98 -5.08 -8.07
C TYR A 296 9.52 -3.88 -7.24
N ALA A 297 9.51 -2.66 -7.82
CA ALA A 297 9.01 -1.46 -7.14
C ALA A 297 7.54 -1.60 -6.77
N GLN A 298 6.70 -2.11 -7.67
CA GLN A 298 5.28 -2.38 -7.39
C GLN A 298 5.09 -3.43 -6.30
N GLY A 299 5.89 -4.50 -6.32
CA GLY A 299 5.90 -5.51 -5.26
C GLY A 299 6.29 -4.96 -3.88
N LEU A 300 6.98 -3.81 -3.83
CA LEU A 300 7.27 -3.06 -2.60
C LEU A 300 6.19 -2.03 -2.25
N GLY A 301 5.08 -1.97 -2.98
CA GLY A 301 4.01 -0.99 -2.78
C GLY A 301 4.38 0.44 -3.20
N LYS A 302 5.36 0.61 -4.09
CA LYS A 302 5.78 1.92 -4.57
C LYS A 302 4.98 2.38 -5.78
N GLU A 303 4.79 3.68 -5.89
CA GLU A 303 4.21 4.29 -7.08
C GLU A 303 5.16 4.16 -8.27
N VAL A 304 4.63 3.69 -9.40
CA VAL A 304 5.36 3.55 -10.65
C VAL A 304 4.66 4.36 -11.74
N ILE A 305 5.33 5.37 -12.24
CA ILE A 305 4.87 6.19 -13.36
C ILE A 305 5.42 5.56 -14.65
N PHE A 306 4.52 5.10 -15.52
CA PHE A 306 4.88 4.62 -16.84
C PHE A 306 4.80 5.76 -17.86
N THR A 307 5.85 5.94 -18.66
CA THR A 307 5.88 6.93 -19.74
C THR A 307 6.13 6.25 -21.08
N CYS A 308 5.52 6.75 -22.15
CA CYS A 308 5.68 6.20 -23.49
C CYS A 308 5.55 7.27 -24.56
N LYS A 309 6.41 7.24 -25.55
CA LYS A 309 6.30 8.12 -26.73
C LYS A 309 5.04 7.81 -27.54
N SER A 310 4.29 8.83 -27.91
CA SER A 310 3.03 8.69 -28.65
C SER A 310 3.18 7.92 -29.96
N SER A 311 4.31 8.09 -30.64
CA SER A 311 4.63 7.34 -31.88
C SER A 311 4.77 5.84 -31.66
N VAL A 312 5.19 5.39 -30.47
CA VAL A 312 5.27 3.97 -30.09
C VAL A 312 3.88 3.42 -29.76
N MET A 313 3.08 4.17 -29.03
CA MET A 313 1.71 3.79 -28.69
C MET A 313 0.78 3.68 -29.92
N LYS A 314 0.96 4.57 -30.89
CA LYS A 314 0.16 4.65 -32.12
C LYS A 314 0.76 3.85 -33.30
N GLN A 315 1.77 3.03 -33.05
CA GLN A 315 2.45 2.30 -34.12
C GLN A 315 1.57 1.18 -34.68
N ASP A 316 0.95 1.45 -35.83
CA ASP A 316 0.14 0.47 -36.58
C ASP A 316 0.94 -0.35 -37.60
N LYS A 317 2.09 0.17 -38.04
CA LYS A 317 2.98 -0.49 -39.01
C LYS A 317 4.36 -0.71 -38.41
N PHE A 318 4.85 -1.92 -38.56
CA PHE A 318 6.21 -2.32 -38.11
C PHE A 318 7.18 -2.38 -39.29
N PRO A 319 8.48 -2.13 -39.07
CA PRO A 319 9.50 -2.22 -40.12
C PRO A 319 9.56 -3.58 -40.81
N CYS A 320 8.96 -4.60 -40.21
CA CYS A 320 8.93 -5.97 -40.72
C CYS A 320 7.61 -6.35 -41.44
N ASP A 321 6.68 -5.41 -41.63
CA ASP A 321 5.37 -5.74 -42.26
C ASP A 321 5.52 -6.28 -43.71
N ASP A 322 6.61 -5.96 -44.36
CA ASP A 322 6.94 -6.51 -45.69
C ASP A 322 7.70 -7.86 -45.62
N LYS A 323 8.03 -8.35 -44.41
CA LYS A 323 8.72 -9.63 -44.19
C LYS A 323 7.71 -10.64 -43.63
N LYS A 324 7.67 -11.85 -44.20
CA LYS A 324 6.85 -12.94 -43.68
C LYS A 324 7.76 -13.88 -42.88
N GLY A 325 7.33 -14.20 -41.61
CA GLY A 325 8.00 -15.23 -40.79
C GLY A 325 8.01 -14.94 -39.31
N GLU A 326 8.52 -15.88 -38.53
CA GLU A 326 8.58 -15.83 -37.04
C GLU A 326 9.32 -14.60 -36.50
N GLU A 327 10.34 -14.12 -37.22
CA GLU A 327 11.14 -12.96 -36.83
C GLU A 327 10.31 -11.67 -36.86
N CYS A 328 9.36 -11.53 -37.80
CA CYS A 328 8.44 -10.40 -37.87
C CYS A 328 7.41 -10.43 -36.72
N GLU A 329 6.89 -11.60 -36.40
CA GLU A 329 5.95 -11.78 -35.27
C GLU A 329 6.62 -11.46 -33.93
N LEU A 330 7.87 -11.86 -33.74
CA LEU A 330 8.66 -11.53 -32.55
C LEU A 330 8.91 -10.03 -32.44
N LEU A 331 9.29 -9.34 -33.54
CA LEU A 331 9.49 -7.90 -33.56
C LEU A 331 8.20 -7.15 -33.23
N LYS A 332 7.07 -7.56 -33.78
CA LYS A 332 5.74 -6.99 -33.45
C LYS A 332 5.40 -7.17 -31.99
N LYS A 333 5.64 -8.35 -31.44
CA LYS A 333 5.37 -8.68 -30.05
C LYS A 333 6.17 -7.81 -29.06
N TYR A 334 7.43 -7.52 -29.38
CA TYR A 334 8.32 -6.77 -28.48
C TYR A 334 8.37 -5.26 -28.75
N SER A 335 7.72 -4.76 -29.79
CA SER A 335 7.71 -3.32 -30.14
C SER A 335 6.55 -2.56 -29.53
N LYS A 336 5.60 -3.22 -28.87
CA LYS A 336 4.48 -2.58 -28.13
C LYS A 336 4.67 -2.78 -26.64
N PRO A 337 4.13 -1.88 -25.82
CA PRO A 337 4.08 -2.10 -24.37
C PRO A 337 3.46 -3.45 -24.04
N HIS A 338 4.04 -4.15 -23.08
CA HIS A 338 3.52 -5.44 -22.64
C HIS A 338 2.07 -5.32 -22.18
N PHE A 339 1.24 -6.33 -22.46
CA PHE A 339 -0.21 -6.27 -22.19
C PHE A 339 -0.55 -5.99 -20.72
N ASP A 340 0.28 -6.43 -19.77
CA ASP A 340 0.10 -6.18 -18.33
C ASP A 340 0.25 -4.69 -17.97
N ILE A 341 0.99 -3.92 -18.77
CA ILE A 341 1.18 -2.49 -18.58
C ILE A 341 0.20 -1.68 -19.41
N ALA A 342 -0.25 -2.20 -20.56
CA ALA A 342 -1.22 -1.52 -21.42
C ALA A 342 -2.57 -1.24 -20.72
N GLN A 343 -2.86 -1.92 -19.61
CA GLN A 343 -4.05 -1.68 -18.77
C GLN A 343 -3.83 -0.63 -17.68
N LYS A 344 -2.61 -0.12 -17.53
CA LYS A 344 -2.27 0.91 -16.53
C LYS A 344 -2.35 2.30 -17.15
N GLN A 345 -2.46 3.31 -16.30
CA GLN A 345 -2.34 4.69 -16.73
C GLN A 345 -0.90 4.94 -17.20
N ILE A 346 -0.72 5.28 -18.47
CA ILE A 346 0.57 5.58 -19.08
C ILE A 346 0.57 7.06 -19.45
N LEU A 347 1.59 7.80 -19.07
CA LEU A 347 1.84 9.16 -19.54
C LEU A 347 2.35 9.07 -20.98
N VAL A 348 1.52 9.45 -21.93
CA VAL A 348 1.86 9.45 -23.36
C VAL A 348 2.32 10.84 -23.76
N TRP A 349 3.52 10.93 -24.33
CA TRP A 349 4.17 12.18 -24.66
C TRP A 349 4.55 12.27 -26.15
N GLU A 350 4.64 13.49 -26.68
CA GLU A 350 4.94 13.75 -28.10
C GLU A 350 6.40 14.14 -28.33
N ASN A 351 6.96 14.93 -27.45
CA ASN A 351 8.36 15.39 -27.48
C ASN A 351 8.92 15.52 -26.06
N GLU A 352 10.22 15.71 -25.95
CA GLU A 352 10.93 15.74 -24.66
C GLU A 352 10.48 16.88 -23.75
N ALA A 353 10.04 18.04 -24.30
CA ALA A 353 9.51 19.15 -23.51
C ALA A 353 8.16 18.80 -22.90
N ASP A 354 7.29 18.21 -23.68
CA ASP A 354 5.98 17.71 -23.25
C ASP A 354 6.14 16.63 -22.16
N LEU A 355 7.08 15.69 -22.33
CA LEU A 355 7.41 14.69 -21.29
C LEU A 355 7.83 15.38 -19.99
N THR A 356 8.73 16.37 -20.09
CA THR A 356 9.23 17.08 -18.89
C THR A 356 8.10 17.77 -18.14
N GLU A 357 7.22 18.49 -18.85
CA GLU A 357 6.11 19.21 -18.24
C GLU A 357 5.12 18.28 -17.54
N GLN A 358 4.56 17.30 -18.27
CA GLN A 358 3.56 16.37 -17.74
C GLN A 358 4.12 15.55 -16.58
N LEU A 359 5.36 15.06 -16.69
CA LEU A 359 5.99 14.25 -15.67
C LEU A 359 6.30 15.06 -14.40
N THR A 360 6.69 16.33 -14.54
CA THR A 360 6.91 17.24 -13.42
C THR A 360 5.64 17.42 -12.60
N GLU A 361 4.50 17.66 -13.25
CA GLU A 361 3.22 17.81 -12.58
C GLU A 361 2.79 16.53 -11.87
N TRP A 362 2.97 15.38 -12.53
CA TRP A 362 2.60 14.10 -11.94
C TRP A 362 3.46 13.76 -10.72
N ILE A 363 4.77 13.96 -10.80
CA ILE A 363 5.67 13.75 -9.66
C ILE A 363 5.28 14.67 -8.50
N LYS A 364 5.03 15.97 -8.74
CA LYS A 364 4.59 16.91 -7.70
C LYS A 364 3.30 16.46 -7.02
N PHE A 365 2.34 15.97 -7.80
CA PHE A 365 1.09 15.44 -7.27
C PHE A 365 1.31 14.22 -6.35
N LEU A 366 2.19 13.30 -6.72
CA LEU A 366 2.49 12.10 -5.91
C LEU A 366 3.41 12.39 -4.72
N MET A 367 4.18 13.47 -4.77
CA MET A 367 5.03 13.87 -3.66
C MET A 367 4.27 14.61 -2.55
N GLY A 368 3.07 15.15 -2.85
CA GLY A 368 2.15 15.78 -1.89
C GLY A 368 2.42 17.21 -1.69
#